data_1a5dac84f4b47fca5f9bdd3963834465
#
_entry.id   1a5dac84f4b47fca5f9bdd3963834465
#
_cell.length_a   1.000
_cell.length_b   1.000
_cell.length_c   1.000
_cell.angle_alpha   90.00
_cell.angle_beta   90.00
_cell.angle_gamma   90.00
#
_symmetry.space_group_name_H-M   'P 1'
#
loop_
_entity.id
_entity.type
_entity.pdbx_description
1 polymer ?
#
loop_
_entity_poly.entity_id
_entity_poly.type
_entity_poly.pdbx_seq_one_letter_code
_entity_poly.pdbx_strand_id
1 'polypeptide(L)'
;MKSSNIWKIQLLLDGIDVSLNLSGKLSIEREENAASVAEFTLMPFSGPISVTKWIGKAVEIYYLVGEEKYVLFKGVVDEPVYDPTTKLTHFTCSDQLQETIEQLARAEINWGYWSEAVFSESTDNWRYAQDKLSTIPFSLSLDLNQNLKLTPWAAKSLPDYAFTEDDLVYQSLKVQLANRRQMHNSTEINFQYRYSLFKQREIHFDYRYPLSICEQLQSNATMPNVEMITKAIEGTQWLLKEKPDFKHQYESGWYVCDGAKIGFMITPELQAYLVREAQFTLMKRFVQTITEEYQIELQAPQSLSQLGTLPFKTQFSFETNVKAEDFTNIIQYQAVPEGAKVDELGDYALAQDNAIQFSEAITTALNLAKTQILEVHRQNLISFQVALMPQIETQHTVQISTKNVVAQGKVKQVTHQCDFDEGSALSTITLAISRTDSALEVLENPLSLTHQIDLGRPPEVQQRIELPTHFGGATDATEFNNTWDGYSGNKSIQLNPVLYPEQFALTMPEITQAPQHQIINQAYQIAIPNELLEMRA
;
A
#
# COMPACT_ATOMS: atom_id res chain seq x y z
N MET A 1 -13.92 45.22 43.64
CA MET A 1 -13.28 44.11 44.39
C MET A 1 -13.69 42.83 43.71
N LYS A 2 -12.81 42.23 42.89
CA LYS A 2 -13.03 40.88 42.41
C LYS A 2 -12.89 39.96 43.64
N SER A 3 -13.94 39.22 43.99
CA SER A 3 -13.83 38.18 45.00
C SER A 3 -12.66 37.27 44.66
N SER A 4 -11.74 37.11 45.58
CA SER A 4 -10.66 36.10 45.43
C SER A 4 -11.37 34.75 45.32
N ASN A 5 -11.46 34.20 44.08
CA ASN A 5 -11.98 32.86 43.90
C ASN A 5 -10.96 31.90 44.53
N ILE A 6 -11.28 31.43 45.74
CA ILE A 6 -10.49 30.43 46.42
C ILE A 6 -10.73 29.13 45.65
N TRP A 7 -9.68 28.61 45.03
CA TRP A 7 -9.71 27.30 44.38
C TRP A 7 -9.34 26.19 45.36
N LYS A 8 -9.84 24.99 45.10
CA LYS A 8 -9.49 23.77 45.83
C LYS A 8 -9.34 22.60 44.86
N ILE A 9 -8.52 21.63 45.23
CA ILE A 9 -8.44 20.35 44.56
C ILE A 9 -9.16 19.31 45.38
N GLN A 10 -10.02 18.51 44.74
CA GLN A 10 -10.53 17.28 45.28
C GLN A 10 -9.86 16.10 44.59
N LEU A 11 -9.17 15.26 45.33
CA LEU A 11 -8.50 14.07 44.87
C LEU A 11 -9.13 12.83 45.48
N LEU A 12 -9.73 12.00 44.65
CA LEU A 12 -10.27 10.70 45.02
C LEU A 12 -9.31 9.61 44.58
N LEU A 13 -8.85 8.76 45.50
CA LEU A 13 -8.03 7.59 45.25
C LEU A 13 -8.81 6.34 45.66
N ASP A 14 -9.19 5.50 44.68
CA ASP A 14 -10.09 4.36 44.88
C ASP A 14 -11.42 4.76 45.55
N GLY A 15 -11.96 5.94 45.19
CA GLY A 15 -13.16 6.52 45.74
C GLY A 15 -13.00 7.19 47.11
N ILE A 16 -11.83 7.14 47.71
CA ILE A 16 -11.53 7.76 49.01
C ILE A 16 -10.99 9.18 48.80
N ASP A 17 -11.55 10.15 49.46
CA ASP A 17 -11.08 11.54 49.39
C ASP A 17 -9.78 11.68 50.23
N VAL A 18 -8.70 11.95 49.52
CA VAL A 18 -7.33 12.13 50.09
C VAL A 18 -6.83 13.56 49.86
N SER A 19 -7.67 14.48 49.56
CA SER A 19 -7.34 15.88 49.21
C SER A 19 -6.55 16.59 50.34
N LEU A 20 -6.83 16.29 51.58
CA LEU A 20 -6.13 16.87 52.74
C LEU A 20 -4.68 16.39 52.88
N ASN A 21 -4.32 15.30 52.21
CA ASN A 21 -2.97 14.74 52.26
C ASN A 21 -2.11 15.28 51.11
N LEU A 22 -2.64 16.08 50.16
CA LEU A 22 -1.86 16.67 49.09
C LEU A 22 -0.77 17.59 49.62
N SER A 23 0.42 17.49 49.03
CA SER A 23 1.59 18.28 49.41
C SER A 23 2.42 18.65 48.17
N GLY A 24 2.98 19.86 48.17
CA GLY A 24 3.83 20.36 47.10
C GLY A 24 3.04 20.67 45.82
N LYS A 25 3.38 19.97 44.74
CA LYS A 25 2.81 20.24 43.43
C LYS A 25 1.96 19.09 42.93
N LEU A 26 0.88 19.43 42.25
CA LEU A 26 0.07 18.54 41.42
C LEU A 26 0.21 19.01 39.98
N SER A 27 0.59 18.12 39.09
CA SER A 27 0.73 18.38 37.65
C SER A 27 -0.13 17.41 36.86
N ILE A 28 -0.82 17.90 35.84
CA ILE A 28 -1.57 17.10 34.88
C ILE A 28 -1.14 17.54 33.50
N GLU A 29 -0.56 16.63 32.75
CA GLU A 29 -0.06 16.86 31.42
C GLU A 29 -0.89 16.08 30.39
N ARG A 30 -1.27 16.75 29.31
CA ARG A 30 -1.93 16.16 28.15
C ARG A 30 -1.19 16.58 26.91
N GLU A 31 -0.80 15.61 26.12
CA GLU A 31 -0.14 15.79 24.83
C GLU A 31 -0.88 15.00 23.75
N GLU A 32 -0.83 15.49 22.53
CA GLU A 32 -1.35 14.78 21.37
C GLU A 32 -0.70 13.41 21.22
N ASN A 33 -1.49 12.39 20.92
CA ASN A 33 -1.04 11.00 20.67
C ASN A 33 -0.36 10.31 21.88
N ALA A 34 -0.54 10.84 23.05
CA ALA A 34 -0.04 10.28 24.30
C ALA A 34 -1.14 10.15 25.35
N ALA A 35 -0.97 9.22 26.28
CA ALA A 35 -1.83 9.16 27.46
C ALA A 35 -1.61 10.42 28.30
N SER A 36 -2.70 10.95 28.88
CA SER A 36 -2.59 12.03 29.86
C SER A 36 -1.97 11.51 31.15
N VAL A 37 -1.04 12.26 31.71
CA VAL A 37 -0.31 11.89 32.92
C VAL A 37 -0.66 12.86 34.05
N ALA A 38 -0.95 12.33 35.23
CA ALA A 38 -1.09 13.12 36.44
C ALA A 38 -0.04 12.72 37.47
N GLU A 39 0.63 13.71 38.04
CA GLU A 39 1.63 13.53 39.11
C GLU A 39 1.23 14.33 40.34
N PHE A 40 1.29 13.70 41.49
CA PHE A 40 1.03 14.35 42.78
C PHE A 40 1.71 13.63 43.91
N THR A 41 1.89 14.34 45.01
CA THR A 41 2.52 13.80 46.23
C THR A 41 1.57 13.84 47.40
N LEU A 42 1.51 12.74 48.14
CA LEU A 42 0.69 12.65 49.34
C LEU A 42 1.55 12.55 50.59
N MET A 43 1.13 13.27 51.62
CA MET A 43 1.65 13.12 52.99
C MET A 43 1.33 11.73 53.55
N PRO A 44 2.05 11.29 54.57
CA PRO A 44 1.94 9.93 55.13
C PRO A 44 0.51 9.59 55.56
N PHE A 45 0.10 8.38 55.19
CA PHE A 45 -1.10 7.76 55.74
C PHE A 45 -0.76 7.08 57.07
N SER A 46 -1.73 7.06 57.98
CA SER A 46 -1.63 6.28 59.21
C SER A 46 -1.69 4.78 58.90
N GLY A 47 -0.66 4.01 59.28
CA GLY A 47 -0.62 2.56 59.15
C GLY A 47 0.49 2.04 58.22
N PRO A 48 0.60 0.71 58.08
CA PRO A 48 1.62 0.12 57.22
C PRO A 48 1.39 0.44 55.75
N ILE A 49 2.49 0.76 55.05
CA ILE A 49 2.47 1.01 53.61
C ILE A 49 2.59 -0.34 52.89
N SER A 50 1.61 -0.66 52.04
CA SER A 50 1.65 -1.82 51.18
C SER A 50 1.99 -1.37 49.76
N VAL A 51 3.05 -1.92 49.18
CA VAL A 51 3.55 -1.57 47.82
C VAL A 51 2.48 -1.84 46.74
N THR A 52 1.66 -2.87 46.96
CA THR A 52 0.61 -3.28 45.98
C THR A 52 -0.75 -2.59 46.20
N LYS A 53 -0.88 -1.80 47.26
CA LYS A 53 -2.16 -1.23 47.67
C LYS A 53 -2.72 -0.22 46.64
N TRP A 54 -1.81 0.49 45.99
CA TRP A 54 -2.15 1.64 45.16
C TRP A 54 -2.08 1.38 43.66
N ILE A 55 -1.27 0.44 43.19
CA ILE A 55 -1.09 0.13 41.77
C ILE A 55 -2.44 -0.28 41.13
N GLY A 56 -2.78 0.33 40.02
CA GLY A 56 -4.02 0.08 39.26
C GLY A 56 -5.29 0.63 39.93
N LYS A 57 -5.16 1.43 41.00
CA LYS A 57 -6.33 2.05 41.66
C LYS A 57 -6.80 3.28 40.92
N ALA A 58 -8.11 3.47 40.85
CA ALA A 58 -8.73 4.61 40.18
C ALA A 58 -8.36 5.94 40.84
N VAL A 59 -8.04 6.93 40.02
CA VAL A 59 -7.73 8.30 40.42
C VAL A 59 -8.67 9.25 39.71
N GLU A 60 -9.33 10.11 40.48
CA GLU A 60 -10.13 11.21 39.97
C GLU A 60 -9.70 12.53 40.61
N ILE A 61 -9.39 13.51 39.78
CA ILE A 61 -8.94 14.83 40.21
C ILE A 61 -9.94 15.88 39.73
N TYR A 62 -10.41 16.71 40.65
CA TYR A 62 -11.36 17.75 40.35
C TYR A 62 -10.83 19.11 40.82
N TYR A 63 -11.07 20.12 40.00
CA TYR A 63 -10.85 21.53 40.35
C TYR A 63 -12.15 22.17 40.79
N LEU A 64 -12.15 22.79 41.92
CA LEU A 64 -13.31 23.42 42.56
C LEU A 64 -13.08 24.92 42.63
N VAL A 65 -14.01 25.72 42.09
CA VAL A 65 -14.00 27.19 42.18
C VAL A 65 -15.38 27.68 42.51
N GLY A 66 -15.53 28.25 43.70
CA GLY A 66 -16.87 28.60 44.22
C GLY A 66 -17.74 27.36 44.39
N GLU A 67 -18.87 27.30 43.68
CA GLU A 67 -19.80 26.17 43.68
C GLU A 67 -19.57 25.23 42.46
N GLU A 68 -18.70 25.59 41.53
CA GLU A 68 -18.45 24.81 40.32
C GLU A 68 -17.36 23.74 40.55
N LYS A 69 -17.61 22.56 39.98
CA LYS A 69 -16.71 21.42 40.04
C LYS A 69 -16.35 20.96 38.62
N TYR A 70 -15.08 21.03 38.27
CA TYR A 70 -14.56 20.63 36.97
C TYR A 70 -13.68 19.39 37.10
N VAL A 71 -13.82 18.44 36.17
CA VAL A 71 -12.92 17.30 36.06
C VAL A 71 -11.60 17.78 35.52
N LEU A 72 -10.50 17.49 36.21
CA LEU A 72 -9.13 17.71 35.69
C LEU A 72 -8.50 16.43 35.16
N PHE A 73 -8.75 15.30 35.81
CA PHE A 73 -8.14 14.04 35.43
C PHE A 73 -8.98 12.86 35.92
N LYS A 74 -9.00 11.81 35.10
CA LYS A 74 -9.46 10.48 35.46
C LYS A 74 -8.50 9.45 34.90
N GLY A 75 -8.12 8.48 35.70
CA GLY A 75 -7.17 7.45 35.28
C GLY A 75 -6.90 6.47 36.41
N VAL A 76 -5.75 5.83 36.35
CA VAL A 76 -5.28 4.85 37.33
C VAL A 76 -3.87 5.17 37.78
N VAL A 77 -3.49 4.67 38.93
CA VAL A 77 -2.12 4.75 39.43
C VAL A 77 -1.24 3.73 38.71
N ASP A 78 -0.21 4.23 38.03
CA ASP A 78 0.81 3.39 37.40
C ASP A 78 1.96 3.10 38.35
N GLU A 79 2.54 4.17 38.91
CA GLU A 79 3.74 4.07 39.74
C GLU A 79 3.60 4.88 41.04
N PRO A 80 3.50 4.23 42.20
CA PRO A 80 3.64 4.88 43.50
C PRO A 80 5.11 4.74 44.01
N VAL A 81 5.77 5.87 44.25
CA VAL A 81 7.15 5.93 44.79
C VAL A 81 7.10 6.46 46.22
N TYR A 82 7.51 5.65 47.21
CA TYR A 82 7.58 6.05 48.61
C TYR A 82 8.99 6.43 49.01
N ASP A 83 9.18 7.64 49.54
CA ASP A 83 10.43 8.07 50.16
C ASP A 83 10.39 7.82 51.67
N PRO A 84 11.20 6.88 52.19
CA PRO A 84 11.23 6.57 53.64
C PRO A 84 11.78 7.70 54.50
N THR A 85 12.54 8.65 53.93
CA THR A 85 13.14 9.77 54.66
C THR A 85 12.11 10.85 54.96
N THR A 86 11.40 11.28 53.93
CA THR A 86 10.34 12.29 54.03
C THR A 86 8.98 11.70 54.39
N LYS A 87 8.84 10.37 54.21
CA LYS A 87 7.59 9.61 54.34
C LYS A 87 6.52 10.03 53.35
N LEU A 88 6.90 10.76 52.33
CA LEU A 88 6.02 11.16 51.25
C LEU A 88 5.86 10.03 50.23
N THR A 89 4.68 9.96 49.59
CA THR A 89 4.45 9.05 48.48
C THR A 89 4.13 9.88 47.26
N HIS A 90 4.95 9.75 46.22
CA HIS A 90 4.73 10.33 44.91
C HIS A 90 3.99 9.34 44.02
N PHE A 91 2.99 9.81 43.29
CA PHE A 91 2.15 9.02 42.41
C PHE A 91 2.27 9.54 40.98
N THR A 92 2.51 8.61 40.05
CA THR A 92 2.36 8.81 38.61
C THR A 92 1.16 8.01 38.15
N CYS A 93 0.25 8.66 37.43
CA CYS A 93 -1.05 8.09 36.99
C CYS A 93 -1.24 8.35 35.49
N SER A 94 -1.91 7.45 34.78
CA SER A 94 -2.27 7.62 33.38
C SER A 94 -3.78 7.46 33.13
N ASP A 95 -4.26 7.98 32.01
CA ASP A 95 -5.68 7.99 31.63
C ASP A 95 -6.13 6.71 30.89
N GLN A 96 -5.30 5.68 30.83
CA GLN A 96 -5.60 4.39 30.20
C GLN A 96 -5.89 4.45 28.68
N LEU A 97 -5.34 5.42 27.95
CA LEU A 97 -5.50 5.49 26.49
C LEU A 97 -5.01 4.21 25.80
N GLN A 98 -3.85 3.71 26.22
CA GLN A 98 -3.27 2.50 25.65
C GLN A 98 -4.15 1.28 25.90
N GLU A 99 -4.58 1.08 27.15
CA GLU A 99 -5.44 -0.04 27.55
C GLU A 99 -6.78 0.00 26.85
N THR A 100 -7.33 1.19 26.66
CA THR A 100 -8.60 1.39 25.92
C THR A 100 -8.45 0.89 24.47
N ILE A 101 -7.34 1.21 23.81
CA ILE A 101 -7.09 0.77 22.43
C ILE A 101 -6.78 -0.73 22.36
N GLU A 102 -6.05 -1.28 23.33
CA GLU A 102 -5.77 -2.72 23.38
C GLU A 102 -7.03 -3.57 23.51
N GLN A 103 -8.08 -3.02 24.11
CA GLN A 103 -9.38 -3.71 24.26
C GLN A 103 -10.27 -3.63 23.02
N LEU A 104 -9.97 -2.75 22.06
CA LEU A 104 -10.73 -2.64 20.82
C LEU A 104 -10.47 -3.84 19.90
N ALA A 105 -11.49 -4.26 19.16
CA ALA A 105 -11.25 -5.15 18.03
C ALA A 105 -10.53 -4.39 16.90
N ARG A 106 -9.64 -5.05 16.17
CA ARG A 106 -8.90 -4.41 15.05
C ARG A 106 -9.80 -3.73 14.03
N ALA A 107 -10.98 -4.29 13.77
CA ALA A 107 -11.97 -3.70 12.87
C ALA A 107 -12.54 -2.36 13.36
N GLU A 108 -12.51 -2.11 14.68
CA GLU A 108 -12.96 -0.86 15.28
C GLU A 108 -11.91 0.26 15.15
N ILE A 109 -10.64 -0.11 14.93
CA ILE A 109 -9.55 0.81 14.59
C ILE A 109 -9.67 1.16 13.10
N ASN A 110 -10.66 1.97 12.75
CA ASN A 110 -11.09 2.23 11.37
C ASN A 110 -10.53 3.52 10.76
N TRP A 111 -9.60 4.18 11.41
CA TRP A 111 -8.90 5.37 10.91
C TRP A 111 -7.60 5.03 10.19
N GLY A 112 -7.15 5.90 9.28
CA GLY A 112 -5.86 5.79 8.59
C GLY A 112 -5.72 4.55 7.70
N TYR A 113 -4.50 4.35 7.22
CA TYR A 113 -4.13 3.27 6.31
C TYR A 113 -3.10 2.36 6.96
N TRP A 114 -3.09 1.10 6.58
CA TRP A 114 -2.12 0.14 7.06
C TRP A 114 -1.88 -0.95 6.03
N SER A 115 -0.63 -1.35 5.87
CA SER A 115 -0.24 -2.49 5.04
C SER A 115 0.99 -3.15 5.64
N GLU A 116 1.02 -4.48 5.61
CA GLU A 116 2.15 -5.29 6.04
C GLU A 116 3.44 -5.00 5.25
N ALA A 117 3.32 -4.54 4.01
CA ALA A 117 4.45 -4.13 3.18
C ALA A 117 5.13 -2.84 3.64
N VAL A 118 4.43 -2.01 4.43
CA VAL A 118 4.92 -0.72 4.94
C VAL A 118 5.27 -0.80 6.41
N PHE A 119 4.44 -1.49 7.18
CA PHE A 119 4.61 -1.69 8.62
C PHE A 119 4.86 -3.17 8.93
N SER A 120 5.69 -3.43 9.94
CA SER A 120 5.85 -4.81 10.41
C SER A 120 4.56 -5.29 11.07
N GLU A 121 4.19 -6.54 10.84
CA GLU A 121 3.07 -7.14 11.54
C GLU A 121 3.25 -7.02 13.06
N SER A 122 2.23 -6.49 13.74
CA SER A 122 2.17 -6.38 15.19
C SER A 122 0.95 -7.12 15.72
N THR A 123 1.12 -7.86 16.81
CA THR A 123 0.03 -8.46 17.57
C THR A 123 -0.64 -7.46 18.51
N ASP A 124 0.04 -6.37 18.79
CA ASP A 124 -0.33 -5.28 19.70
C ASP A 124 -1.24 -4.28 18.98
N ASN A 125 -2.45 -4.06 19.49
CA ASN A 125 -3.42 -3.12 18.94
C ASN A 125 -3.01 -1.67 19.12
N TRP A 126 -2.26 -1.35 20.16
CA TRP A 126 -1.72 0.00 20.36
C TRP A 126 -0.76 0.39 19.24
N ARG A 127 0.22 -0.48 18.94
CA ARG A 127 1.14 -0.23 17.85
C ARG A 127 0.42 -0.17 16.48
N TYR A 128 -0.53 -1.07 16.25
CA TYR A 128 -1.34 -1.03 15.03
C TYR A 128 -2.12 0.28 14.88
N ALA A 129 -2.67 0.80 15.98
CA ALA A 129 -3.38 2.08 15.99
C ALA A 129 -2.42 3.26 15.72
N GLN A 130 -1.22 3.23 16.30
CA GLN A 130 -0.19 4.26 16.06
C GLN A 130 0.33 4.23 14.62
N ASP A 131 0.56 3.04 14.05
CA ASP A 131 0.97 2.88 12.65
C ASP A 131 -0.09 3.51 11.72
N LYS A 132 -1.37 3.20 11.95
CA LYS A 132 -2.49 3.80 11.20
C LYS A 132 -2.59 5.31 11.39
N LEU A 133 -2.40 5.78 12.60
CA LEU A 133 -2.43 7.21 12.92
C LEU A 133 -1.29 7.97 12.22
N SER A 134 -0.13 7.35 12.06
CA SER A 134 1.01 7.96 11.35
C SER A 134 0.73 8.23 9.86
N THR A 135 -0.34 7.66 9.30
CA THR A 135 -0.74 7.85 7.90
C THR A 135 -1.80 8.96 7.70
N ILE A 136 -2.26 9.60 8.76
CA ILE A 136 -3.26 10.67 8.69
C ILE A 136 -2.86 11.86 9.58
N PRO A 137 -3.16 13.11 9.20
CA PRO A 137 -2.86 14.30 10.00
C PRO A 137 -3.89 14.50 11.12
N PHE A 138 -3.96 13.54 12.03
CA PHE A 138 -4.88 13.53 13.16
C PHE A 138 -4.16 13.22 14.46
N SER A 139 -4.75 13.64 15.56
CA SER A 139 -4.30 13.32 16.91
C SER A 139 -5.34 12.48 17.63
N LEU A 140 -4.86 11.53 18.43
CA LEU A 140 -5.65 10.63 19.23
C LEU A 140 -5.50 11.00 20.73
N SER A 141 -6.61 11.03 21.47
CA SER A 141 -6.62 11.28 22.92
C SER A 141 -7.91 10.76 23.56
N LEU A 142 -7.92 10.66 24.88
CA LEU A 142 -9.16 10.52 25.65
C LEU A 142 -9.65 11.89 26.10
N ASP A 143 -10.96 12.13 25.99
CA ASP A 143 -11.56 13.31 26.58
C ASP A 143 -11.74 13.12 28.12
N LEU A 144 -12.15 14.18 28.82
CA LEU A 144 -12.39 14.16 30.25
C LEU A 144 -13.45 13.12 30.71
N ASN A 145 -14.27 12.63 29.78
CA ASN A 145 -15.26 11.58 30.01
C ASN A 145 -14.74 10.18 29.64
N GLN A 146 -13.46 10.04 29.32
CA GLN A 146 -12.81 8.79 28.90
C GLN A 146 -13.32 8.26 27.53
N ASN A 147 -13.82 9.16 26.65
CA ASN A 147 -14.18 8.78 25.29
C ASN A 147 -13.00 9.02 24.36
N LEU A 148 -12.75 8.04 23.50
CA LEU A 148 -11.72 8.14 22.46
C LEU A 148 -12.09 9.23 21.44
N LYS A 149 -11.16 10.16 21.19
CA LYS A 149 -11.30 11.27 20.25
C LYS A 149 -10.18 11.26 19.23
N LEU A 150 -10.59 11.26 17.96
CA LEU A 150 -9.71 11.47 16.81
C LEU A 150 -9.97 12.88 16.27
N THR A 151 -8.96 13.76 16.33
CA THR A 151 -9.11 15.18 15.97
C THR A 151 -8.07 15.61 14.94
N PRO A 152 -8.46 16.41 13.91
CA PRO A 152 -7.51 16.86 12.88
C PRO A 152 -6.44 17.79 13.47
N TRP A 153 -5.26 17.81 12.86
CA TRP A 153 -4.19 18.73 13.25
C TRP A 153 -4.48 20.19 12.88
N ALA A 154 -5.26 20.39 11.83
CA ALA A 154 -5.61 21.74 11.38
C ALA A 154 -6.45 22.47 12.44
N ALA A 155 -6.10 23.73 12.68
CA ALA A 155 -6.88 24.62 13.53
C ALA A 155 -8.26 24.90 12.90
N LYS A 156 -9.27 25.01 13.74
CA LYS A 156 -10.62 25.45 13.31
C LYS A 156 -10.56 26.91 12.84
N SER A 157 -11.42 27.30 11.92
CA SER A 157 -11.55 28.69 11.46
C SER A 157 -11.97 29.64 12.58
N LEU A 158 -12.83 29.17 13.51
CA LEU A 158 -13.20 29.89 14.71
C LEU A 158 -12.52 29.23 15.92
N PRO A 159 -11.77 29.98 16.74
CA PRO A 159 -11.12 29.44 17.92
C PRO A 159 -12.16 29.08 18.98
N ASP A 160 -11.89 28.00 19.73
CA ASP A 160 -12.72 27.63 20.89
C ASP A 160 -12.44 28.58 22.08
N TYR A 161 -11.19 29.07 22.18
CA TYR A 161 -10.77 30.02 23.20
C TYR A 161 -9.90 31.11 22.57
N ALA A 162 -10.02 32.34 23.07
CA ALA A 162 -9.22 33.48 22.66
C ALA A 162 -8.62 34.15 23.89
N PHE A 163 -7.31 34.42 23.86
CA PHE A 163 -6.57 35.08 24.93
C PHE A 163 -5.96 36.36 24.44
N THR A 164 -5.97 37.35 25.31
CA THR A 164 -5.28 38.66 25.12
C THR A 164 -4.06 38.75 26.04
N GLU A 165 -3.28 39.82 25.90
CA GLU A 165 -2.10 40.05 26.74
C GLU A 165 -2.44 40.13 28.24
N ASP A 166 -3.65 40.58 28.58
CA ASP A 166 -4.12 40.74 29.96
C ASP A 166 -4.46 39.41 30.63
N ASP A 167 -4.70 38.35 29.84
CA ASP A 167 -5.03 37.01 30.33
C ASP A 167 -3.78 36.18 30.62
N LEU A 168 -2.60 36.61 30.13
CA LEU A 168 -1.35 35.88 30.22
C LEU A 168 -0.60 36.18 31.54
N VAL A 169 0.06 35.14 32.06
CA VAL A 169 1.08 35.33 33.08
C VAL A 169 2.24 36.12 32.49
N TYR A 170 2.69 37.17 33.20
CA TYR A 170 3.74 38.04 32.73
C TYR A 170 5.01 37.30 32.30
N GLN A 171 5.54 37.59 31.13
CA GLN A 171 6.73 36.97 30.52
C GLN A 171 6.64 35.43 30.27
N SER A 172 5.44 34.84 30.29
CA SER A 172 5.27 33.44 30.00
C SER A 172 5.23 33.07 28.52
N LEU A 173 4.95 34.07 27.63
CA LEU A 173 4.85 33.86 26.20
C LEU A 173 6.20 33.51 25.57
N LYS A 174 6.28 32.35 24.92
CA LYS A 174 7.46 31.90 24.16
C LYS A 174 7.03 31.48 22.77
N VAL A 175 7.82 31.85 21.78
CA VAL A 175 7.63 31.44 20.38
C VAL A 175 8.87 30.67 19.94
N GLN A 176 8.68 29.45 19.52
CA GLN A 176 9.71 28.61 18.92
C GLN A 176 9.35 28.38 17.46
N LEU A 177 10.20 28.84 16.56
CA LEU A 177 10.00 28.61 15.12
C LEU A 177 10.59 27.28 14.69
N ALA A 178 10.06 26.74 13.60
CA ALA A 178 10.48 25.47 13.03
C ALA A 178 11.99 25.44 12.72
N ASN A 179 12.61 24.29 13.00
CA ASN A 179 14.04 24.09 12.78
C ASN A 179 14.29 23.50 11.38
N ARG A 180 14.97 24.23 10.51
CA ARG A 180 15.30 23.80 9.14
C ARG A 180 15.97 22.42 9.07
N ARG A 181 16.78 22.04 10.06
CA ARG A 181 17.47 20.74 10.07
C ARG A 181 16.55 19.55 10.29
N GLN A 182 15.36 19.78 10.83
CA GLN A 182 14.34 18.76 11.07
C GLN A 182 13.27 18.77 9.99
N MET A 183 13.30 19.74 9.07
CA MET A 183 12.31 19.85 8.00
C MET A 183 12.71 19.02 6.80
N HIS A 184 11.73 18.43 6.14
CA HIS A 184 11.82 17.92 4.79
C HIS A 184 10.56 18.33 4.02
N ASN A 185 10.71 18.65 2.74
CA ASN A 185 9.65 19.16 1.87
C ASN A 185 9.55 18.43 0.53
N SER A 186 10.36 17.40 0.36
CA SER A 186 10.32 16.48 -0.75
C SER A 186 10.61 15.07 -0.21
N THR A 187 9.77 14.11 -0.56
CA THR A 187 9.98 12.70 -0.23
C THR A 187 9.99 11.88 -1.51
N GLU A 188 11.08 11.15 -1.74
CA GLU A 188 11.19 10.17 -2.81
C GLU A 188 10.84 8.79 -2.26
N ILE A 189 9.82 8.16 -2.82
CA ILE A 189 9.39 6.80 -2.48
C ILE A 189 9.71 5.90 -3.66
N ASN A 190 10.55 4.89 -3.44
CA ASN A 190 10.77 3.81 -4.38
C ASN A 190 9.97 2.60 -3.90
N PHE A 191 8.97 2.22 -4.69
CA PHE A 191 8.11 1.08 -4.37
C PHE A 191 8.25 0.02 -5.47
N GLN A 192 8.75 -1.15 -5.13
CA GLN A 192 8.91 -2.26 -6.05
C GLN A 192 7.76 -3.25 -5.91
N TYR A 193 7.04 -3.47 -7.00
CA TYR A 193 5.97 -4.46 -7.08
C TYR A 193 6.37 -5.59 -8.02
N ARG A 194 6.38 -6.81 -7.51
CA ARG A 194 6.74 -8.01 -8.26
C ARG A 194 5.59 -9.00 -8.26
N TYR A 195 5.18 -9.40 -9.43
CA TYR A 195 4.08 -10.36 -9.62
C TYR A 195 4.33 -11.29 -10.79
N SER A 196 3.55 -12.37 -10.88
CA SER A 196 3.61 -13.32 -11.98
C SER A 196 2.39 -13.17 -12.87
N LEU A 197 2.64 -13.08 -14.18
CA LEU A 197 1.61 -13.00 -15.19
C LEU A 197 1.64 -14.28 -16.03
N PHE A 198 0.50 -14.94 -16.15
CA PHE A 198 0.33 -16.08 -17.04
C PHE A 198 0.09 -15.57 -18.46
N LYS A 199 0.82 -16.14 -19.42
CA LYS A 199 0.73 -15.75 -20.83
C LYS A 199 0.50 -16.96 -21.73
N GLN A 200 -0.31 -16.76 -22.76
CA GLN A 200 -0.54 -17.71 -23.83
C GLN A 200 -0.14 -17.07 -25.16
N ARG A 201 0.54 -17.83 -26.00
CA ARG A 201 0.92 -17.41 -27.34
C ARG A 201 0.48 -18.46 -28.33
N GLU A 202 0.00 -18.02 -29.48
CA GLU A 202 -0.55 -18.88 -30.52
C GLU A 202 0.09 -18.61 -31.87
N ILE A 203 0.32 -19.67 -32.60
CA ILE A 203 0.83 -19.63 -33.98
C ILE A 203 -0.09 -20.46 -34.85
N HIS A 204 -0.59 -19.85 -35.90
CA HIS A 204 -1.44 -20.51 -36.89
C HIS A 204 -0.61 -20.86 -38.09
N PHE A 205 -0.66 -22.13 -38.48
CA PHE A 205 -0.01 -22.65 -39.66
C PHE A 205 -1.07 -22.93 -40.73
N ASP A 206 -0.85 -22.41 -41.94
CA ASP A 206 -1.70 -22.57 -43.12
C ASP A 206 -0.90 -23.18 -44.24
N TYR A 207 -1.38 -24.26 -44.77
CA TYR A 207 -0.79 -24.94 -45.90
C TYR A 207 -1.81 -25.15 -47.00
N ARG A 208 -1.43 -24.84 -48.26
CA ARG A 208 -2.20 -25.12 -49.45
C ARG A 208 -1.31 -25.73 -50.54
N TYR A 209 -1.77 -26.84 -51.03
CA TYR A 209 -1.11 -27.47 -52.19
C TYR A 209 -1.71 -26.92 -53.49
N PRO A 210 -0.94 -26.21 -54.30
CA PRO A 210 -1.47 -25.49 -55.47
C PRO A 210 -1.65 -26.35 -56.71
N LEU A 211 -1.05 -27.55 -56.72
CA LEU A 211 -1.01 -28.37 -57.92
C LEU A 211 -2.21 -29.31 -58.01
N SER A 212 -2.38 -29.88 -59.24
CA SER A 212 -3.42 -30.87 -59.48
C SER A 212 -3.14 -32.19 -58.74
N ILE A 213 -4.14 -33.05 -58.61
CA ILE A 213 -3.98 -34.38 -58.03
C ILE A 213 -2.92 -35.23 -58.74
N CYS A 214 -2.84 -35.06 -60.05
CA CYS A 214 -1.83 -35.78 -60.85
C CYS A 214 -0.43 -35.37 -60.51
N GLU A 215 -0.21 -34.08 -60.32
CA GLU A 215 1.10 -33.54 -59.93
C GLU A 215 1.41 -33.90 -58.47
N GLN A 216 0.43 -33.91 -57.59
CA GLN A 216 0.58 -34.34 -56.20
C GLN A 216 1.01 -35.80 -56.10
N LEU A 217 0.36 -36.70 -56.86
CA LEU A 217 0.75 -38.11 -56.93
C LEU A 217 2.11 -38.36 -57.59
N GLN A 218 2.45 -37.56 -58.61
CA GLN A 218 3.75 -37.65 -59.26
C GLN A 218 4.90 -37.13 -58.40
N SER A 219 4.63 -36.13 -57.63
CA SER A 219 5.65 -35.53 -56.74
C SER A 219 5.85 -36.33 -55.43
N ASN A 220 4.96 -37.33 -55.17
CA ASN A 220 4.95 -38.08 -53.90
C ASN A 220 4.87 -37.15 -52.66
N ALA A 221 4.19 -36.01 -52.80
CA ALA A 221 3.98 -35.06 -51.75
C ALA A 221 3.07 -35.66 -50.70
N THR A 222 3.57 -35.87 -49.50
CA THR A 222 2.79 -36.22 -48.31
C THR A 222 2.55 -34.99 -47.45
N MET A 223 1.35 -34.87 -46.94
CA MET A 223 0.97 -33.80 -46.02
C MET A 223 1.28 -34.20 -44.60
N PRO A 224 1.64 -33.26 -43.75
CA PRO A 224 1.78 -33.55 -42.35
C PRO A 224 0.45 -34.04 -41.76
N ASN A 225 0.50 -35.12 -41.04
CA ASN A 225 -0.64 -35.63 -40.26
C ASN A 225 -0.51 -35.25 -38.78
N VAL A 226 -1.56 -35.53 -38.00
CA VAL A 226 -1.59 -35.21 -36.57
C VAL A 226 -0.38 -35.78 -35.83
N GLU A 227 -0.01 -37.02 -36.14
CA GLU A 227 1.10 -37.74 -35.47
C GLU A 227 2.45 -37.07 -35.78
N MET A 228 2.68 -36.67 -37.03
CA MET A 228 3.89 -35.96 -37.46
C MET A 228 3.99 -34.59 -36.80
N ILE A 229 2.87 -33.82 -36.73
CA ILE A 229 2.84 -32.53 -36.06
C ILE A 229 3.16 -32.70 -34.57
N THR A 230 2.51 -33.66 -33.90
CA THR A 230 2.72 -33.93 -32.48
C THR A 230 4.19 -34.30 -32.21
N LYS A 231 4.77 -35.14 -33.05
CA LYS A 231 6.17 -35.55 -32.93
C LYS A 231 7.16 -34.38 -33.19
N ALA A 232 6.83 -33.49 -34.12
CA ALA A 232 7.66 -32.33 -34.43
C ALA A 232 7.70 -31.29 -33.28
N ILE A 233 6.68 -31.23 -32.45
CA ILE A 233 6.62 -30.33 -31.29
C ILE A 233 7.02 -31.01 -29.98
N GLU A 234 7.32 -32.31 -29.99
CA GLU A 234 7.74 -33.05 -28.81
C GLU A 234 8.98 -32.43 -28.18
N GLY A 235 8.93 -32.16 -26.88
CA GLY A 235 10.01 -31.51 -26.14
C GLY A 235 10.12 -29.99 -26.27
N THR A 236 9.25 -29.33 -27.07
CA THR A 236 9.31 -27.87 -27.32
C THR A 236 8.42 -27.04 -26.36
N GLN A 237 7.64 -27.64 -25.49
CA GLN A 237 6.61 -26.96 -24.68
C GLN A 237 5.44 -26.37 -25.49
N TRP A 238 5.43 -26.52 -26.81
CA TRP A 238 4.29 -26.17 -27.63
C TRP A 238 3.28 -27.30 -27.65
N LEU A 239 2.00 -26.95 -27.71
CA LEU A 239 0.88 -27.87 -27.70
C LEU A 239 -0.03 -27.61 -28.91
N LEU A 240 -0.65 -28.65 -29.42
CA LEU A 240 -1.67 -28.51 -30.45
C LEU A 240 -2.96 -28.00 -29.78
N LYS A 241 -3.42 -26.79 -30.17
CA LYS A 241 -4.60 -26.15 -29.57
C LYS A 241 -5.87 -26.91 -29.91
N GLU A 242 -6.01 -27.26 -31.18
CA GLU A 242 -7.16 -27.94 -31.71
C GLU A 242 -6.73 -29.02 -32.69
N LYS A 243 -7.63 -29.99 -32.94
CA LYS A 243 -7.38 -30.99 -33.95
C LYS A 243 -7.18 -30.31 -35.31
N PRO A 244 -6.11 -30.62 -36.06
CA PRO A 244 -5.88 -30.03 -37.37
C PRO A 244 -7.06 -30.20 -38.31
N ASP A 245 -7.40 -29.13 -39.03
CA ASP A 245 -8.39 -29.19 -40.08
C ASP A 245 -7.73 -29.55 -41.42
N PHE A 246 -8.04 -30.73 -41.91
CA PHE A 246 -7.54 -31.23 -43.16
C PHE A 246 -8.67 -31.24 -44.18
N LYS A 247 -8.56 -30.42 -45.23
CA LYS A 247 -9.54 -30.39 -46.31
C LYS A 247 -9.15 -31.31 -47.44
N HIS A 248 -10.02 -32.27 -47.71
CA HIS A 248 -9.92 -33.19 -48.80
C HIS A 248 -10.74 -32.62 -49.96
N GLN A 249 -10.12 -32.36 -51.08
CA GLN A 249 -10.85 -31.82 -52.27
C GLN A 249 -11.08 -32.87 -53.34
N TYR A 250 -10.66 -34.09 -53.10
CA TYR A 250 -10.81 -35.14 -54.10
C TYR A 250 -11.89 -36.14 -53.64
N GLU A 251 -12.88 -36.31 -54.52
CA GLU A 251 -13.91 -37.32 -54.29
C GLU A 251 -13.37 -38.70 -54.64
N SER A 252 -13.90 -39.72 -53.97
CA SER A 252 -13.58 -41.11 -54.34
C SER A 252 -14.11 -41.37 -55.76
N GLY A 253 -13.23 -41.90 -56.62
CA GLY A 253 -13.60 -42.11 -57.98
C GLY A 253 -12.39 -42.34 -58.91
N TRP A 254 -12.70 -42.47 -60.17
CA TRP A 254 -11.72 -42.71 -61.19
C TRP A 254 -11.22 -41.41 -61.81
N TYR A 255 -9.88 -41.20 -61.75
CA TYR A 255 -9.22 -40.02 -62.29
C TYR A 255 -8.26 -40.39 -63.38
N VAL A 256 -8.18 -39.55 -64.45
CA VAL A 256 -7.27 -39.71 -65.55
C VAL A 256 -6.38 -38.51 -65.62
N CYS A 257 -5.06 -38.70 -65.59
CA CYS A 257 -4.08 -37.62 -65.74
C CYS A 257 -3.76 -37.39 -67.22
N ASP A 258 -4.05 -36.19 -67.74
CA ASP A 258 -3.71 -35.80 -69.11
C ASP A 258 -2.19 -35.83 -69.32
N GLY A 259 -1.75 -36.51 -70.39
CA GLY A 259 -0.34 -36.63 -70.76
C GLY A 259 0.32 -37.97 -70.38
N ALA A 260 -0.13 -38.67 -69.35
CA ALA A 260 0.44 -39.94 -68.94
C ALA A 260 -0.42 -41.15 -69.39
N LYS A 261 -1.65 -40.91 -69.87
CA LYS A 261 -2.66 -41.93 -70.19
C LYS A 261 -2.87 -42.98 -69.08
N ILE A 262 -2.57 -42.61 -67.86
CA ILE A 262 -2.71 -43.48 -66.70
C ILE A 262 -3.93 -43.02 -65.89
N GLY A 263 -4.91 -43.89 -65.73
CA GLY A 263 -6.04 -43.69 -64.82
C GLY A 263 -5.70 -44.37 -63.49
N PHE A 264 -6.14 -43.76 -62.41
CA PHE A 264 -6.05 -44.35 -61.09
C PHE A 264 -7.34 -44.09 -60.32
N MET A 265 -7.65 -44.97 -59.39
CA MET A 265 -8.83 -44.86 -58.57
C MET A 265 -8.48 -44.31 -57.20
N ILE A 266 -9.13 -43.23 -56.81
CA ILE A 266 -9.03 -42.72 -55.44
C ILE A 266 -10.01 -43.52 -54.59
N THR A 267 -9.46 -44.34 -53.73
CA THR A 267 -10.24 -45.04 -52.71
C THR A 267 -10.41 -44.14 -51.46
N PRO A 268 -11.38 -44.40 -50.60
CA PRO A 268 -11.52 -43.67 -49.34
C PRO A 268 -10.24 -43.64 -48.47
N GLU A 269 -9.49 -44.75 -48.49
CA GLU A 269 -8.20 -44.86 -47.79
C GLU A 269 -7.16 -43.92 -48.42
N LEU A 270 -7.06 -43.91 -49.73
CA LEU A 270 -6.13 -43.02 -50.46
C LEU A 270 -6.52 -41.54 -50.28
N GLN A 271 -7.84 -41.25 -50.25
CA GLN A 271 -8.33 -39.92 -50.01
C GLN A 271 -7.82 -39.30 -48.69
N ALA A 272 -7.70 -40.14 -47.64
CA ALA A 272 -7.18 -39.69 -46.36
C ALA A 272 -5.72 -39.16 -46.41
N TYR A 273 -4.99 -39.62 -47.43
CA TYR A 273 -3.58 -39.17 -47.66
C TYR A 273 -3.46 -38.02 -48.68
N LEU A 274 -4.52 -37.71 -49.41
CA LEU A 274 -4.52 -36.68 -50.45
C LEU A 274 -5.13 -35.38 -49.91
N VAL A 275 -4.54 -34.83 -48.89
CA VAL A 275 -4.97 -33.56 -48.29
C VAL A 275 -4.48 -32.40 -49.13
N ARG A 276 -5.35 -31.46 -49.49
CA ARG A 276 -5.00 -30.27 -50.24
C ARG A 276 -4.75 -29.06 -49.38
N GLU A 277 -5.46 -28.94 -48.30
CA GLU A 277 -5.29 -27.86 -47.33
C GLU A 277 -5.15 -28.46 -45.92
N ALA A 278 -4.24 -27.91 -45.14
CA ALA A 278 -4.07 -28.23 -43.74
C ALA A 278 -3.92 -26.94 -42.93
N GLN A 279 -4.73 -26.81 -41.92
CA GLN A 279 -4.64 -25.71 -40.98
C GLN A 279 -4.53 -26.26 -39.55
N PHE A 280 -3.60 -25.72 -38.78
CA PHE A 280 -3.47 -26.07 -37.37
C PHE A 280 -2.90 -24.91 -36.57
N THR A 281 -3.26 -24.86 -35.30
CA THR A 281 -2.79 -23.83 -34.38
C THR A 281 -2.02 -24.50 -33.25
N LEU A 282 -0.81 -24.03 -33.04
CA LEU A 282 0.00 -24.40 -31.89
C LEU A 282 -0.09 -23.29 -30.85
N MET A 283 -0.11 -23.69 -29.59
CA MET A 283 -0.10 -22.76 -28.47
C MET A 283 1.02 -23.11 -27.48
N LYS A 284 1.56 -22.07 -26.86
CA LYS A 284 2.52 -22.20 -25.76
C LYS A 284 2.04 -21.36 -24.59
N ARG A 285 2.02 -21.97 -23.40
CA ARG A 285 1.69 -21.32 -22.14
C ARG A 285 2.93 -21.21 -21.27
N PHE A 286 3.10 -20.06 -20.62
CA PHE A 286 4.22 -19.82 -19.73
C PHE A 286 3.88 -18.75 -18.68
N VAL A 287 4.65 -18.74 -17.61
CA VAL A 287 4.57 -17.71 -16.57
C VAL A 287 5.74 -16.75 -16.76
N GLN A 288 5.43 -15.45 -16.76
CA GLN A 288 6.43 -14.38 -16.84
C GLN A 288 6.39 -13.54 -15.56
N THR A 289 7.54 -13.35 -14.94
CA THR A 289 7.67 -12.43 -13.81
C THR A 289 7.74 -11.00 -14.31
N ILE A 290 6.89 -10.16 -13.77
CA ILE A 290 6.85 -8.72 -14.02
C ILE A 290 7.32 -8.00 -12.75
N THR A 291 8.24 -7.08 -12.91
CA THR A 291 8.68 -6.19 -11.84
C THR A 291 8.40 -4.75 -12.27
N GLU A 292 7.58 -4.06 -11.50
CA GLU A 292 7.28 -2.65 -11.68
C GLU A 292 7.95 -1.87 -10.55
N GLU A 293 8.75 -0.89 -10.91
CA GLU A 293 9.40 0.02 -9.99
C GLU A 293 8.73 1.38 -10.07
N TYR A 294 7.98 1.71 -9.02
CA TYR A 294 7.32 2.99 -8.86
C TYR A 294 8.28 3.97 -8.20
N GLN A 295 8.70 4.96 -8.95
CA GLN A 295 9.48 6.10 -8.45
C GLN A 295 8.53 7.26 -8.25
N ILE A 296 8.18 7.52 -6.97
CA ILE A 296 7.16 8.50 -6.61
C ILE A 296 7.81 9.66 -5.89
N GLU A 297 7.55 10.87 -6.35
CA GLU A 297 8.00 12.09 -5.72
C GLU A 297 6.83 12.85 -5.10
N LEU A 298 6.87 13.05 -3.79
CA LEU A 298 5.94 13.91 -3.06
C LEU A 298 6.65 15.24 -2.75
N GLN A 299 6.05 16.36 -3.12
CA GLN A 299 6.64 17.68 -2.94
C GLN A 299 5.65 18.63 -2.27
N ALA A 300 6.17 19.50 -1.39
CA ALA A 300 5.46 20.66 -0.86
C ALA A 300 5.98 21.94 -1.56
N PRO A 301 5.35 22.37 -2.68
CA PRO A 301 5.89 23.45 -3.54
C PRO A 301 6.12 24.78 -2.81
N GLN A 302 5.24 25.11 -1.85
CA GLN A 302 5.36 26.33 -1.06
C GLN A 302 6.66 26.33 -0.25
N SER A 303 6.92 25.22 0.46
CA SER A 303 8.12 25.06 1.26
C SER A 303 9.38 24.99 0.40
N LEU A 304 9.30 24.33 -0.77
CA LEU A 304 10.40 24.27 -1.74
C LEU A 304 10.82 25.66 -2.21
N SER A 305 9.86 26.55 -2.49
CA SER A 305 10.15 27.93 -2.95
C SER A 305 10.84 28.76 -1.90
N GLN A 306 10.61 28.51 -0.62
CA GLN A 306 11.13 29.27 0.50
C GLN A 306 12.47 28.75 1.04
N LEU A 307 12.57 27.43 1.19
CA LEU A 307 13.66 26.77 1.91
C LEU A 307 14.65 26.03 1.00
N GLY A 308 14.33 25.93 -0.30
CA GLY A 308 15.02 25.02 -1.23
C GLY A 308 14.64 23.56 -0.97
N THR A 309 15.21 22.65 -1.74
CA THR A 309 14.92 21.21 -1.63
C THR A 309 15.54 20.62 -0.35
N LEU A 310 14.71 20.02 0.47
CA LEU A 310 15.08 19.27 1.68
C LEU A 310 14.55 17.84 1.52
N PRO A 311 15.32 16.93 0.88
CA PRO A 311 14.81 15.62 0.50
C PRO A 311 14.84 14.61 1.64
N PHE A 312 13.84 13.74 1.66
CA PHE A 312 13.81 12.51 2.42
C PHE A 312 13.59 11.32 1.47
N LYS A 313 14.26 10.20 1.69
CA LYS A 313 14.15 9.02 0.82
C LYS A 313 13.70 7.81 1.62
N THR A 314 12.75 7.09 1.07
CA THR A 314 12.27 5.84 1.65
C THR A 314 12.08 4.79 0.57
N GLN A 315 12.17 3.51 0.93
CA GLN A 315 12.04 2.40 0.00
C GLN A 315 11.16 1.32 0.60
N PHE A 316 10.22 0.83 -0.21
CA PHE A 316 9.34 -0.28 0.13
C PHE A 316 9.40 -1.34 -0.97
N SER A 317 9.09 -2.59 -0.61
CA SER A 317 8.95 -3.69 -1.56
C SER A 317 7.69 -4.49 -1.27
N PHE A 318 6.99 -4.88 -2.32
CA PHE A 318 5.84 -5.75 -2.25
C PHE A 318 6.01 -6.90 -3.23
N GLU A 319 6.05 -8.11 -2.73
CA GLU A 319 6.14 -9.32 -3.54
C GLU A 319 4.89 -10.17 -3.34
N THR A 320 4.35 -10.69 -4.43
CA THR A 320 3.25 -11.64 -4.34
C THR A 320 3.77 -12.99 -3.85
N ASN A 321 3.05 -13.62 -2.95
CA ASN A 321 3.40 -14.95 -2.43
C ASN A 321 3.18 -16.09 -3.45
N VAL A 322 2.72 -15.75 -4.65
CA VAL A 322 2.36 -16.74 -5.66
C VAL A 322 3.60 -17.18 -6.42
N LYS A 323 4.01 -18.44 -6.25
CA LYS A 323 5.18 -19.01 -6.91
C LYS A 323 4.82 -19.54 -8.31
N ALA A 324 5.76 -19.42 -9.25
CA ALA A 324 5.60 -19.98 -10.60
C ALA A 324 5.31 -21.49 -10.58
N GLU A 325 5.76 -22.19 -9.55
CA GLU A 325 5.55 -23.63 -9.35
C GLU A 325 4.07 -23.99 -9.13
N ASP A 326 3.28 -23.10 -8.57
CA ASP A 326 1.84 -23.30 -8.34
C ASP A 326 1.04 -23.39 -9.65
N PHE A 327 1.66 -23.05 -10.78
CA PHE A 327 1.06 -23.01 -12.12
C PHE A 327 1.45 -24.15 -13.03
N THR A 328 2.22 -25.11 -12.55
CA THR A 328 2.64 -26.29 -13.33
C THR A 328 1.43 -27.02 -13.93
N ASN A 329 0.36 -27.14 -13.18
CA ASN A 329 -0.87 -27.76 -13.62
C ASN A 329 -1.58 -26.98 -14.75
N ILE A 330 -1.56 -25.65 -14.69
CA ILE A 330 -2.19 -24.77 -15.69
C ILE A 330 -1.45 -24.87 -17.03
N ILE A 331 -0.13 -24.93 -16.97
CA ILE A 331 0.70 -25.11 -18.15
C ILE A 331 0.43 -26.49 -18.79
N GLN A 332 0.29 -27.55 -17.98
CA GLN A 332 0.09 -28.91 -18.43
C GLN A 332 -1.35 -29.20 -18.89
N TYR A 333 -2.35 -28.74 -18.13
CA TYR A 333 -3.74 -29.14 -18.35
C TYR A 333 -4.56 -28.16 -19.18
N GLN A 334 -3.98 -27.07 -19.65
CA GLN A 334 -4.66 -26.10 -20.52
C GLN A 334 -5.93 -25.47 -19.89
N ALA A 335 -6.16 -25.66 -18.60
CA ALA A 335 -7.31 -25.11 -17.89
C ALA A 335 -6.95 -23.79 -17.23
N VAL A 336 -7.82 -22.80 -17.37
CA VAL A 336 -7.76 -21.56 -16.60
C VAL A 336 -8.31 -21.84 -15.20
N PRO A 337 -7.66 -21.38 -14.12
CA PRO A 337 -8.20 -21.55 -12.78
C PRO A 337 -9.59 -20.95 -12.66
N GLU A 338 -10.46 -21.65 -11.89
CA GLU A 338 -11.80 -21.16 -11.62
C GLU A 338 -11.72 -19.81 -10.89
N GLY A 339 -12.48 -18.82 -11.38
CA GLY A 339 -12.49 -17.46 -10.81
C GLY A 339 -11.39 -16.53 -11.30
N ALA A 340 -10.41 -17.00 -12.08
CA ALA A 340 -9.42 -16.10 -12.67
C ALA A 340 -10.07 -15.23 -13.75
N LYS A 341 -9.82 -13.91 -13.69
CA LYS A 341 -10.15 -13.03 -14.81
C LYS A 341 -9.10 -13.24 -15.89
N VAL A 342 -9.54 -13.81 -16.98
CA VAL A 342 -8.77 -14.00 -18.19
C VAL A 342 -9.04 -12.79 -19.05
N ASP A 343 -8.00 -12.15 -19.55
CA ASP A 343 -8.20 -11.16 -20.59
C ASP A 343 -8.59 -11.84 -21.91
N GLU A 344 -8.90 -11.04 -22.92
CA GLU A 344 -9.24 -11.55 -24.23
C GLU A 344 -8.08 -12.34 -24.88
N LEU A 345 -6.83 -12.23 -24.38
CA LEU A 345 -5.66 -12.98 -24.81
C LEU A 345 -5.55 -14.37 -24.20
N GLY A 346 -6.31 -14.64 -23.13
CA GLY A 346 -6.05 -15.75 -22.26
C GLY A 346 -4.89 -15.51 -21.28
N ASP A 347 -4.34 -14.28 -21.25
CA ASP A 347 -3.38 -13.87 -20.21
C ASP A 347 -4.16 -13.53 -18.93
N TYR A 348 -3.65 -13.88 -17.76
CA TYR A 348 -4.27 -13.51 -16.50
C TYR A 348 -3.22 -13.32 -15.40
N ALA A 349 -3.50 -12.37 -14.54
CA ALA A 349 -2.71 -12.17 -13.36
C ALA A 349 -3.04 -13.26 -12.33
N LEU A 350 -2.00 -13.86 -11.82
CA LEU A 350 -2.10 -14.82 -10.76
C LEU A 350 -2.28 -14.04 -9.46
N ALA A 351 -3.36 -14.36 -8.74
CA ALA A 351 -3.78 -13.69 -7.52
C ALA A 351 -4.20 -12.21 -7.72
N GLN A 352 -5.42 -12.00 -8.16
CA GLN A 352 -6.03 -10.65 -8.27
C GLN A 352 -6.09 -9.90 -6.94
N ASP A 353 -6.20 -10.63 -5.83
CA ASP A 353 -6.17 -10.06 -4.48
C ASP A 353 -4.86 -9.30 -4.22
N ASN A 354 -3.78 -9.67 -4.89
CA ASN A 354 -2.49 -8.97 -4.79
C ASN A 354 -2.52 -7.54 -5.36
N ALA A 355 -3.36 -7.26 -6.36
CA ALA A 355 -3.51 -5.90 -6.88
C ALA A 355 -4.21 -4.98 -5.87
N ILE A 356 -5.15 -5.51 -5.09
CA ILE A 356 -5.81 -4.80 -4.00
C ILE A 356 -4.79 -4.54 -2.88
N GLN A 357 -4.08 -5.57 -2.45
CA GLN A 357 -3.05 -5.46 -1.42
C GLN A 357 -1.92 -4.51 -1.82
N PHE A 358 -1.51 -4.53 -3.09
CA PHE A 358 -0.56 -3.55 -3.62
C PHE A 358 -1.09 -2.12 -3.55
N SER A 359 -2.34 -1.91 -3.96
CA SER A 359 -2.98 -0.58 -3.91
C SER A 359 -3.11 -0.07 -2.45
N GLU A 360 -3.39 -0.95 -1.51
CA GLU A 360 -3.39 -0.65 -0.08
C GLU A 360 -1.99 -0.30 0.42
N ALA A 361 -0.97 -1.06 0.01
CA ALA A 361 0.42 -0.82 0.39
C ALA A 361 0.94 0.52 -0.10
N ILE A 362 0.73 0.83 -1.38
CA ILE A 362 1.19 2.10 -1.97
C ILE A 362 0.41 3.29 -1.41
N THR A 363 -0.89 3.14 -1.17
CA THR A 363 -1.73 4.15 -0.51
C THR A 363 -1.23 4.42 0.90
N THR A 364 -0.88 3.38 1.65
CA THR A 364 -0.30 3.50 3.00
C THR A 364 1.03 4.26 2.95
N ALA A 365 1.95 3.88 2.07
CA ALA A 365 3.25 4.53 1.93
C ALA A 365 3.15 6.01 1.54
N LEU A 366 2.25 6.35 0.60
CA LEU A 366 1.98 7.71 0.15
C LEU A 366 1.46 8.59 1.29
N ASN A 367 0.48 8.09 2.03
CA ASN A 367 -0.13 8.86 3.11
C ASN A 367 0.78 8.95 4.34
N LEU A 368 1.61 7.95 4.63
CA LEU A 368 2.68 8.04 5.62
C LEU A 368 3.65 9.18 5.29
N ALA A 369 4.17 9.21 4.06
CA ALA A 369 5.09 10.25 3.63
C ALA A 369 4.44 11.65 3.62
N LYS A 370 3.18 11.77 3.18
CA LYS A 370 2.40 13.01 3.27
C LYS A 370 2.30 13.51 4.71
N THR A 371 1.91 12.63 5.63
CA THR A 371 1.73 12.98 7.04
C THR A 371 3.04 13.41 7.68
N GLN A 372 4.16 12.76 7.36
CA GLN A 372 5.49 13.15 7.82
C GLN A 372 5.88 14.56 7.33
N ILE A 373 5.60 14.90 6.07
CA ILE A 373 5.83 16.28 5.56
C ILE A 373 4.97 17.29 6.33
N LEU A 374 3.68 16.98 6.57
CA LEU A 374 2.80 17.87 7.32
C LEU A 374 3.24 18.05 8.78
N GLU A 375 3.68 16.98 9.43
CA GLU A 375 4.15 17.00 10.81
C GLU A 375 5.37 17.91 11.00
N VAL A 376 6.37 17.82 10.12
CA VAL A 376 7.57 18.67 10.23
C VAL A 376 7.31 20.13 9.93
N HIS A 377 6.23 20.47 9.22
CA HIS A 377 5.81 21.84 8.97
C HIS A 377 4.94 22.44 10.10
N ARG A 378 4.53 21.60 11.06
CA ARG A 378 3.73 21.97 12.24
C ARG A 378 4.61 22.22 13.47
N GLN A 379 5.89 22.58 13.29
CA GLN A 379 6.86 22.77 14.37
C GLN A 379 6.96 24.20 14.90
N ASN A 380 6.13 25.13 14.41
CA ASN A 380 6.05 26.44 15.05
C ASN A 380 5.22 26.29 16.32
N LEU A 381 5.87 26.44 17.47
CA LEU A 381 5.25 26.27 18.77
C LEU A 381 5.10 27.60 19.49
N ILE A 382 3.92 27.83 20.05
CA ILE A 382 3.66 28.98 20.91
C ILE A 382 3.23 28.46 22.26
N SER A 383 4.02 28.74 23.29
CA SER A 383 3.73 28.34 24.66
C SER A 383 3.50 29.57 25.54
N PHE A 384 2.45 29.54 26.35
CA PHE A 384 2.11 30.60 27.30
C PHE A 384 1.35 30.05 28.49
N GLN A 385 1.32 30.82 29.59
CA GLN A 385 0.62 30.47 30.82
C GLN A 385 -0.56 31.40 31.07
N VAL A 386 -1.63 30.81 31.54
CA VAL A 386 -2.85 31.51 31.98
C VAL A 386 -3.28 30.99 33.35
N ALA A 387 -4.21 31.69 34.03
CA ALA A 387 -4.88 31.12 35.19
C ALA A 387 -5.47 29.75 34.82
N LEU A 388 -5.51 28.81 35.77
CA LEU A 388 -5.94 27.45 35.49
C LEU A 388 -7.31 27.38 34.81
N MET A 389 -7.34 26.77 33.62
CA MET A 389 -8.53 26.57 32.80
C MET A 389 -8.76 25.09 32.53
N PRO A 390 -9.55 24.41 33.37
CA PRO A 390 -9.70 22.96 33.36
C PRO A 390 -10.34 22.40 32.10
N GLN A 391 -11.06 23.23 31.33
CA GLN A 391 -11.80 22.79 30.15
C GLN A 391 -10.92 22.74 28.87
N ILE A 392 -9.67 23.23 28.92
CA ILE A 392 -8.79 23.23 27.74
C ILE A 392 -8.16 21.86 27.58
N GLU A 393 -8.40 21.28 26.42
CA GLU A 393 -7.90 19.96 26.01
C GLU A 393 -7.18 20.04 24.65
N THR A 394 -6.45 19.00 24.26
CA THR A 394 -5.70 18.94 23.00
C THR A 394 -6.60 19.02 21.74
N GLN A 395 -7.90 18.77 21.86
CA GLN A 395 -8.86 18.91 20.75
C GLN A 395 -9.22 20.35 20.39
N HIS A 396 -8.88 21.33 21.24
CA HIS A 396 -9.31 22.70 21.06
C HIS A 396 -8.35 23.51 20.18
N THR A 397 -8.94 24.49 19.48
CA THR A 397 -8.23 25.53 18.78
C THR A 397 -8.20 26.78 19.63
N VAL A 398 -7.02 27.35 19.82
CA VAL A 398 -6.82 28.53 20.66
C VAL A 398 -6.20 29.66 19.83
N GLN A 399 -6.72 30.87 20.03
CA GLN A 399 -6.17 32.09 19.49
C GLN A 399 -5.49 32.91 20.61
N ILE A 400 -4.34 33.46 20.30
CA ILE A 400 -3.64 34.44 21.15
C ILE A 400 -3.47 35.74 20.39
N SER A 401 -3.75 36.84 21.04
CA SER A 401 -3.58 38.21 20.47
C SER A 401 -2.92 39.11 21.49
N THR A 402 -1.62 39.36 21.29
CA THR A 402 -0.83 40.30 22.07
C THR A 402 -0.34 41.44 21.16
N LYS A 403 0.36 42.43 21.72
CA LYS A 403 0.97 43.49 20.92
C LYS A 403 1.97 42.94 19.91
N ASN A 404 2.72 41.93 20.29
CA ASN A 404 3.86 41.40 19.52
C ASN A 404 3.57 40.14 18.73
N VAL A 405 2.55 39.36 19.12
CA VAL A 405 2.21 38.07 18.52
C VAL A 405 0.70 37.94 18.38
N VAL A 406 0.27 37.61 17.16
CA VAL A 406 -1.10 37.15 16.89
C VAL A 406 -1.01 35.78 16.24
N ALA A 407 -1.63 34.79 16.86
CA ALA A 407 -1.53 33.41 16.38
C ALA A 407 -2.78 32.59 16.71
N GLN A 408 -3.07 31.61 15.87
CA GLN A 408 -4.14 30.65 16.09
C GLN A 408 -3.64 29.25 15.70
N GLY A 409 -3.80 28.32 16.62
CA GLY A 409 -3.36 26.95 16.40
C GLY A 409 -4.12 25.97 17.25
N LYS A 410 -3.99 24.68 16.92
CA LYS A 410 -4.50 23.60 17.77
C LYS A 410 -3.60 23.40 18.98
N VAL A 411 -4.20 23.12 20.14
CA VAL A 411 -3.44 22.76 21.34
C VAL A 411 -2.72 21.43 21.11
N LYS A 412 -1.38 21.49 21.13
CA LYS A 412 -0.51 20.31 21.07
C LYS A 412 -0.33 19.69 22.44
N GLN A 413 -0.15 20.55 23.44
CA GLN A 413 0.08 20.15 24.82
C GLN A 413 -0.56 21.15 25.78
N VAL A 414 -1.12 20.65 26.85
CA VAL A 414 -1.58 21.46 27.98
C VAL A 414 -1.14 20.83 29.29
N THR A 415 -0.53 21.65 30.16
CA THR A 415 -0.13 21.22 31.51
C THR A 415 -0.87 22.08 32.52
N HIS A 416 -1.69 21.46 33.36
CA HIS A 416 -2.35 22.10 34.50
C HIS A 416 -1.48 21.85 35.74
N GLN A 417 -1.07 22.91 36.40
CA GLN A 417 -0.23 22.82 37.60
C GLN A 417 -0.86 23.57 38.74
N CYS A 418 -1.01 22.89 39.88
CA CYS A 418 -1.41 23.47 41.15
C CYS A 418 -0.25 23.32 42.14
N ASP A 419 0.20 24.45 42.67
CA ASP A 419 1.22 24.51 43.71
C ASP A 419 0.54 24.89 45.01
N PHE A 420 0.54 23.93 45.97
CA PHE A 420 -0.13 24.13 47.27
C PHE A 420 0.70 24.98 48.21
N ASP A 421 2.04 25.03 48.02
CA ASP A 421 2.94 25.82 48.86
C ASP A 421 2.87 27.31 48.50
N GLU A 422 2.78 27.61 47.19
CA GLU A 422 2.67 28.98 46.66
C GLU A 422 1.22 29.45 46.52
N GLY A 423 0.23 28.55 46.57
CA GLY A 423 -1.16 28.83 46.34
C GLY A 423 -1.47 29.24 44.90
N SER A 424 -0.68 28.78 43.95
CA SER A 424 -0.84 29.08 42.51
C SER A 424 -1.50 27.94 41.74
N ALA A 425 -2.36 28.28 40.76
CA ALA A 425 -3.00 27.32 39.87
C ALA A 425 -2.95 27.88 38.43
N LEU A 426 -2.20 27.23 37.57
CA LEU A 426 -1.88 27.69 36.23
C LEU A 426 -2.10 26.61 35.16
N SER A 427 -2.44 27.04 33.95
CA SER A 427 -2.41 26.20 32.74
C SER A 427 -1.33 26.71 31.80
N THR A 428 -0.37 25.85 31.44
CA THR A 428 0.59 26.10 30.39
C THR A 428 0.03 25.48 29.10
N ILE A 429 -0.19 26.28 28.07
CA ILE A 429 -0.78 25.88 26.82
C ILE A 429 0.28 26.01 25.74
N THR A 430 0.50 24.95 24.94
CA THR A 430 1.40 24.93 23.79
C THR A 430 0.59 24.68 22.54
N LEU A 431 0.60 25.61 21.62
CA LEU A 431 -0.04 25.52 20.30
C LEU A 431 0.97 25.04 19.28
N ALA A 432 0.55 24.16 18.38
CA ALA A 432 1.32 23.82 17.19
C ALA A 432 0.69 24.49 15.97
N ILE A 433 1.50 25.14 15.16
CA ILE A 433 1.05 25.97 14.03
C ILE A 433 1.78 25.55 12.78
N SER A 434 1.01 25.20 11.76
CA SER A 434 1.50 24.97 10.41
C SER A 434 1.54 26.30 9.67
N ARG A 435 2.70 26.68 9.14
CA ARG A 435 2.79 27.90 8.37
C ARG A 435 3.72 27.76 7.18
N THR A 436 3.22 28.26 6.05
CA THR A 436 3.97 28.65 4.87
C THR A 436 3.42 30.00 4.43
N ASP A 437 4.24 30.88 3.85
CA ASP A 437 3.76 32.21 3.44
C ASP A 437 2.90 32.19 2.16
N SER A 438 2.20 31.11 1.90
CA SER A 438 1.37 30.89 0.71
C SER A 438 -0.06 30.55 1.07
N ALA A 439 -1.01 31.20 0.41
CA ALA A 439 -2.45 31.00 0.59
C ALA A 439 -3.00 29.86 -0.29
N LEU A 440 -2.38 28.68 -0.32
CA LEU A 440 -2.91 27.54 -1.07
C LEU A 440 -3.89 26.72 -0.23
N GLU A 441 -4.94 26.26 -0.89
CA GLU A 441 -5.95 25.39 -0.28
C GLU A 441 -5.35 24.04 0.11
N VAL A 442 -5.84 23.47 1.19
CA VAL A 442 -5.47 22.14 1.68
C VAL A 442 -6.02 21.09 0.73
N LEU A 443 -5.17 20.22 0.22
CA LEU A 443 -5.62 19.01 -0.47
C LEU A 443 -6.15 18.02 0.56
N GLU A 444 -7.47 17.93 0.68
CA GLU A 444 -8.14 17.09 1.69
C GLU A 444 -8.08 15.58 1.36
N ASN A 445 -7.84 15.22 0.11
CA ASN A 445 -7.96 13.84 -0.32
C ASN A 445 -6.75 12.98 0.07
N PRO A 446 -6.98 11.76 0.54
CA PRO A 446 -5.91 10.80 0.69
C PRO A 446 -5.25 10.55 -0.67
N LEU A 447 -3.92 10.48 -0.69
CA LEU A 447 -3.20 10.11 -1.89
C LEU A 447 -3.43 8.63 -2.16
N SER A 448 -3.78 8.29 -3.37
CA SER A 448 -3.96 6.90 -3.79
C SER A 448 -3.39 6.68 -5.18
N LEU A 449 -2.91 5.48 -5.41
CA LEU A 449 -2.53 5.00 -6.72
C LEU A 449 -3.25 3.67 -6.96
N THR A 450 -4.01 3.60 -8.03
CA THR A 450 -4.66 2.36 -8.45
C THR A 450 -3.78 1.68 -9.46
N HIS A 451 -3.33 0.48 -9.15
CA HIS A 451 -2.63 -0.37 -10.10
C HIS A 451 -3.64 -0.96 -11.08
N GLN A 452 -3.38 -0.75 -12.37
CA GLN A 452 -4.08 -1.44 -13.44
C GLN A 452 -3.09 -2.37 -14.11
N ILE A 453 -3.32 -3.67 -13.96
CA ILE A 453 -2.56 -4.65 -14.72
C ILE A 453 -2.99 -4.48 -16.17
N ASP A 454 -2.09 -3.95 -17.01
CA ASP A 454 -2.30 -3.94 -18.45
C ASP A 454 -2.03 -5.35 -18.98
N LEU A 455 -3.10 -6.11 -19.14
CA LEU A 455 -3.04 -7.46 -19.69
C LEU A 455 -2.83 -7.45 -21.21
N GLY A 456 -2.84 -6.27 -21.83
CA GLY A 456 -2.69 -6.12 -23.28
C GLY A 456 -3.94 -6.49 -24.07
N ARG A 457 -3.87 -6.39 -25.40
CA ARG A 457 -4.95 -6.85 -26.29
C ARG A 457 -4.85 -8.35 -26.52
N PRO A 458 -6.01 -9.04 -26.72
CA PRO A 458 -6.00 -10.41 -27.20
C PRO A 458 -5.23 -10.49 -28.52
N PRO A 459 -4.39 -11.46 -28.72
CA PRO A 459 -3.93 -11.72 -30.05
C PRO A 459 -5.08 -12.36 -30.84
N GLU A 460 -5.57 -11.66 -31.80
CA GLU A 460 -5.82 -12.38 -33.04
C GLU A 460 -4.53 -13.08 -33.36
N VAL A 461 -4.56 -14.37 -33.66
CA VAL A 461 -3.42 -15.22 -34.00
C VAL A 461 -2.07 -14.45 -34.05
N GLN A 462 -1.25 -14.58 -33.03
CA GLN A 462 -0.06 -13.72 -32.87
C GLN A 462 0.92 -13.83 -34.03
N GLN A 463 0.89 -14.95 -34.70
CA GLN A 463 1.68 -15.18 -35.90
C GLN A 463 0.96 -16.15 -36.83
N ARG A 464 0.84 -15.78 -38.10
CA ARG A 464 0.38 -16.65 -39.17
C ARG A 464 1.56 -17.02 -40.04
N ILE A 465 1.78 -18.31 -40.24
CA ILE A 465 2.87 -18.82 -41.05
C ILE A 465 2.28 -19.62 -42.19
N GLU A 466 2.56 -19.19 -43.41
CA GLU A 466 2.27 -19.96 -44.60
C GLU A 466 3.39 -21.00 -44.81
N LEU A 467 2.99 -22.23 -44.77
CA LEU A 467 3.93 -23.32 -45.01
C LEU A 467 4.27 -23.43 -46.50
N PRO A 468 5.48 -23.92 -46.87
CA PRO A 468 5.85 -24.13 -48.25
C PRO A 468 4.90 -25.02 -48.99
N THR A 469 4.67 -24.73 -50.25
CA THR A 469 3.68 -25.40 -51.09
C THR A 469 4.08 -26.77 -51.62
N HIS A 470 5.31 -27.20 -51.41
CA HIS A 470 5.78 -28.51 -51.81
C HIS A 470 6.63 -29.16 -50.73
N PHE A 471 6.44 -30.45 -50.60
CA PHE A 471 7.25 -31.34 -49.77
C PHE A 471 8.14 -32.10 -50.71
N GLY A 472 9.23 -31.67 -51.00
CA GLY A 472 10.13 -32.43 -51.81
C GLY A 472 11.52 -32.08 -51.41
N GLY A 473 12.26 -33.07 -51.03
CA GLY A 473 13.59 -32.94 -50.55
C GLY A 473 14.21 -31.60 -50.89
N ALA A 474 14.16 -30.69 -49.94
CA ALA A 474 14.92 -29.49 -50.01
C ALA A 474 16.38 -29.95 -50.14
N THR A 475 16.96 -29.64 -51.24
CA THR A 475 18.37 -29.92 -51.48
C THR A 475 19.22 -28.87 -50.74
N ASP A 476 18.58 -27.82 -50.22
CA ASP A 476 19.25 -26.77 -49.51
C ASP A 476 18.40 -26.32 -48.31
N ALA A 477 18.90 -26.52 -47.11
CA ALA A 477 18.24 -26.11 -45.84
C ALA A 477 18.00 -24.58 -45.74
N THR A 478 18.61 -23.78 -46.61
CA THR A 478 18.44 -22.33 -46.65
C THR A 478 17.15 -21.89 -47.34
N GLU A 479 16.49 -22.74 -48.12
CA GLU A 479 15.21 -22.44 -48.77
C GLU A 479 14.03 -22.58 -47.84
N PHE A 480 14.18 -23.27 -46.71
CA PHE A 480 13.18 -23.39 -45.67
C PHE A 480 13.50 -22.40 -44.57
N ASN A 481 12.88 -21.29 -44.63
CA ASN A 481 13.05 -20.34 -43.55
C ASN A 481 12.61 -20.97 -42.21
N ASN A 482 13.02 -20.39 -41.10
CA ASN A 482 13.04 -20.85 -39.72
C ASN A 482 11.78 -21.54 -39.13
N THR A 483 10.79 -21.91 -39.91
CA THR A 483 9.51 -22.48 -39.44
C THR A 483 9.24 -23.89 -39.98
N TRP A 484 9.95 -24.31 -41.00
CA TRP A 484 9.72 -25.57 -41.66
C TRP A 484 11.01 -26.08 -42.29
N ASP A 485 11.59 -27.14 -41.76
CA ASP A 485 12.86 -27.73 -42.26
C ASP A 485 12.66 -28.69 -43.43
N GLY A 486 11.43 -28.78 -43.91
CA GLY A 486 11.12 -29.63 -45.03
C GLY A 486 10.93 -31.09 -44.68
N TYR A 487 10.37 -31.75 -45.62
CA TYR A 487 10.22 -33.20 -45.63
C TYR A 487 11.33 -33.83 -46.45
N SER A 488 12.17 -34.62 -45.82
CA SER A 488 13.22 -35.35 -46.53
C SER A 488 12.68 -36.59 -47.26
N GLY A 489 11.69 -36.36 -48.12
CA GLY A 489 11.07 -37.41 -48.95
C GLY A 489 11.76 -37.50 -50.29
N ASN A 490 12.92 -38.11 -50.37
CA ASN A 490 13.51 -38.49 -51.64
C ASN A 490 12.81 -39.75 -52.18
N LYS A 491 12.67 -39.88 -53.49
CA LYS A 491 12.08 -41.10 -54.11
C LYS A 491 12.76 -42.38 -53.65
N SER A 492 14.02 -42.34 -53.33
CA SER A 492 14.78 -43.49 -52.79
C SER A 492 14.38 -43.86 -51.36
N ILE A 493 13.79 -42.94 -50.58
CA ILE A 493 13.33 -43.15 -49.22
C ILE A 493 12.07 -44.01 -49.22
N GLN A 494 11.17 -43.82 -50.18
CA GLN A 494 9.99 -44.65 -50.33
C GLN A 494 10.29 -46.11 -50.71
N LEU A 495 11.43 -46.34 -51.35
CA LEU A 495 11.91 -47.68 -51.66
C LEU A 495 12.56 -48.35 -50.45
N ASN A 496 13.04 -47.58 -49.47
CA ASN A 496 13.66 -48.13 -48.26
C ASN A 496 13.44 -47.20 -47.04
N PRO A 497 12.20 -47.24 -46.45
CA PRO A 497 11.83 -46.35 -45.35
C PRO A 497 12.63 -46.57 -44.07
N VAL A 498 13.34 -47.71 -43.94
CA VAL A 498 14.18 -48.01 -42.77
C VAL A 498 15.51 -47.21 -42.81
N LEU A 499 16.01 -46.90 -44.01
CA LEU A 499 17.30 -46.18 -44.18
C LEU A 499 17.09 -44.67 -44.14
N TYR A 500 15.91 -44.20 -44.47
CA TYR A 500 15.58 -42.75 -44.56
C TYR A 500 14.20 -42.49 -43.98
N PRO A 501 14.08 -42.44 -42.67
CA PRO A 501 12.79 -42.15 -42.03
C PRO A 501 12.30 -40.77 -42.45
N GLU A 502 11.01 -40.65 -42.71
CA GLU A 502 10.36 -39.40 -42.99
C GLU A 502 10.55 -38.45 -41.83
N GLN A 503 11.10 -37.29 -42.13
CA GLN A 503 11.33 -36.26 -41.14
C GLN A 503 10.46 -35.04 -41.46
N PHE A 504 9.65 -34.66 -40.49
CA PHE A 504 8.89 -33.43 -40.47
C PHE A 504 9.37 -32.61 -39.28
N ALA A 505 9.91 -31.45 -39.53
CA ALA A 505 10.40 -30.57 -38.47
C ALA A 505 9.73 -29.20 -38.56
N LEU A 506 9.36 -28.69 -37.44
CA LEU A 506 8.87 -27.34 -37.27
C LEU A 506 9.83 -26.57 -36.39
N THR A 507 10.37 -25.45 -36.89
CA THR A 507 11.15 -24.54 -36.07
C THR A 507 10.19 -23.58 -35.39
N MET A 508 10.07 -23.71 -34.09
CA MET A 508 9.23 -22.83 -33.27
C MET A 508 9.96 -21.53 -32.99
N PRO A 509 9.26 -20.37 -33.09
CA PRO A 509 9.86 -19.11 -32.71
C PRO A 509 10.19 -19.11 -31.22
N GLU A 510 11.33 -18.53 -30.88
CA GLU A 510 11.68 -18.25 -29.50
C GLU A 510 10.72 -17.20 -28.93
N ILE A 511 10.09 -17.53 -27.81
CA ILE A 511 9.29 -16.59 -27.03
C ILE A 511 10.10 -16.19 -25.81
N THR A 512 10.35 -14.90 -25.69
CA THR A 512 11.04 -14.36 -24.54
C THR A 512 10.21 -14.57 -23.27
N GLN A 513 10.72 -15.41 -22.38
CA GLN A 513 10.15 -15.64 -21.05
C GLN A 513 10.92 -14.87 -19.96
N ALA A 514 11.89 -14.04 -20.37
CA ALA A 514 12.70 -13.25 -19.47
C ALA A 514 11.81 -12.35 -18.59
N PRO A 515 12.17 -12.15 -17.30
CA PRO A 515 11.49 -11.19 -16.46
C PRO A 515 11.44 -9.81 -17.11
N GLN A 516 10.29 -9.16 -17.02
CA GLN A 516 10.14 -7.79 -17.49
C GLN A 516 10.33 -6.82 -16.32
N HIS A 517 11.04 -5.73 -16.57
CA HIS A 517 11.23 -4.64 -15.64
C HIS A 517 10.71 -3.34 -16.25
N GLN A 518 9.84 -2.65 -15.51
CA GLN A 518 9.24 -1.41 -15.94
C GLN A 518 9.38 -0.35 -14.84
N ILE A 519 9.79 0.86 -15.22
CA ILE A 519 9.88 2.00 -14.31
C ILE A 519 8.69 2.92 -14.55
N ILE A 520 7.97 3.24 -13.47
CA ILE A 520 6.79 4.10 -13.48
C ILE A 520 7.07 5.31 -12.60
N ASN A 521 7.11 6.49 -13.23
CA ASN A 521 7.35 7.75 -12.52
C ASN A 521 6.03 8.45 -12.22
N GLN A 522 5.84 8.86 -10.96
CA GLN A 522 4.67 9.60 -10.48
C GLN A 522 5.11 10.78 -9.62
N ALA A 523 4.37 11.87 -9.67
CA ALA A 523 4.62 13.05 -8.85
C ALA A 523 3.33 13.55 -8.20
N TYR A 524 3.40 13.87 -6.91
CA TYR A 524 2.30 14.43 -6.14
C TYR A 524 2.73 15.73 -5.46
N GLN A 525 1.80 16.67 -5.38
CA GLN A 525 1.99 17.91 -4.67
C GLN A 525 1.16 17.91 -3.38
N ILE A 526 1.78 18.37 -2.30
CA ILE A 526 1.15 18.47 -0.97
C ILE A 526 1.04 19.93 -0.60
N ALA A 527 -0.16 20.38 -0.26
CA ALA A 527 -0.38 21.70 0.31
C ALA A 527 -0.12 21.69 1.81
N ILE A 528 0.68 22.62 2.29
CA ILE A 528 0.90 22.85 3.72
C ILE A 528 -0.14 23.87 4.20
N PRO A 529 -0.89 23.59 5.29
CA PRO A 529 -1.80 24.55 5.88
C PRO A 529 -1.08 25.86 6.26
N ASN A 530 -1.73 26.99 6.01
CA ASN A 530 -1.19 28.31 6.35
C ASN A 530 -2.02 28.92 7.48
N GLU A 531 -1.72 28.52 8.70
CA GLU A 531 -2.40 28.99 9.90
C GLU A 531 -1.91 30.37 10.34
N LEU A 532 -2.70 31.06 11.16
CA LEU A 532 -2.40 32.42 11.60
C LEU A 532 -1.17 32.42 12.54
N LEU A 533 -0.11 33.11 12.12
CA LEU A 533 1.07 33.40 12.92
C LEU A 533 1.68 34.71 12.44
N GLU A 534 1.47 35.79 13.18
CA GLU A 534 2.03 37.08 12.92
C GLU A 534 2.90 37.54 14.10
N MET A 535 4.11 37.96 13.81
CA MET A 535 5.00 38.53 14.80
C MET A 535 5.23 40.01 14.42
N ARG A 536 5.09 40.87 15.39
CA ARG A 536 5.26 42.34 15.23
C ARG A 536 6.47 42.80 16.04
N ALA A 537 7.31 43.61 15.44
CA ALA A 537 8.50 44.18 16.07
C ALA A 537 8.17 45.34 17.01
#